data_6cf0a0624a763aa1b53ed1627574ca00
#
_entry.id   6cf0a0624a763aa1b53ed1627574ca00
#
_cell.length_a   1.000
_cell.length_b   1.000
_cell.length_c   1.000
_cell.angle_alpha   90.00
_cell.angle_beta   90.00
_cell.angle_gamma   90.00
#
_symmetry.space_group_name_H-M   'P 1'
#
loop_
_entity.id
_entity.type
_entity.pdbx_description
1 polymer ?
#
loop_
_entity_poly.entity_id
_entity_poly.type
_entity_poly.pdbx_seq_one_letter_code
_entity_poly.pdbx_strand_id
1 'polypeptide(L)'
;MPKILKLAFGAILALVVPALPAEPVPIGNPDKFSEEIVEIISQKRPRDAADLIANTVGKPDASDSLQKFLQIFEDKNFDFTKKVIDKDYNGAVRQIVYYSYLKGFGFVYFRFNFKMTSTGWILAHFSFKDETNELFPKDFTDR
;
A
#
# COMPACT_ATOMS: atom_id res chain seq x y z
N MET A 1 -27.80 17.75 40.66
CA MET A 1 -26.63 16.87 40.69
C MET A 1 -26.66 15.77 39.63
N PRO A 2 -27.76 15.01 39.41
CA PRO A 2 -27.77 13.99 38.36
C PRO A 2 -27.55 14.53 36.94
N LYS A 3 -27.84 15.79 36.65
CA LYS A 3 -27.60 16.41 35.34
C LYS A 3 -26.12 16.62 35.01
N ILE A 4 -25.28 16.86 36.01
CA ILE A 4 -23.83 17.03 35.83
C ILE A 4 -23.18 15.69 35.49
N LEU A 5 -23.63 14.61 36.06
CA LEU A 5 -23.12 13.26 35.78
C LEU A 5 -23.44 12.83 34.33
N LYS A 6 -24.63 13.18 33.84
CA LYS A 6 -25.03 12.90 32.45
C LYS A 6 -24.20 13.66 31.43
N LEU A 7 -23.84 14.90 31.71
CA LEU A 7 -22.98 15.71 30.86
C LEU A 7 -21.54 15.16 30.78
N ALA A 8 -20.98 14.72 31.92
CA ALA A 8 -19.65 14.11 31.94
C ALA A 8 -19.62 12.78 31.15
N PHE A 9 -20.68 12.00 31.24
CA PHE A 9 -20.79 10.74 30.51
C PHE A 9 -20.91 10.98 28.98
N GLY A 10 -21.66 11.97 28.55
CA GLY A 10 -21.78 12.35 27.14
C GLY A 10 -20.46 12.85 26.55
N ALA A 11 -19.65 13.59 27.33
CA ALA A 11 -18.33 14.05 26.91
C ALA A 11 -17.34 12.89 26.72
N ILE A 12 -17.38 11.87 27.59
CA ILE A 12 -16.54 10.68 27.46
C ILE A 12 -16.90 9.89 26.21
N LEU A 13 -18.20 9.72 25.90
CA LEU A 13 -18.65 9.05 24.68
C LEU A 13 -18.23 9.77 23.42
N ALA A 14 -18.25 11.09 23.39
CA ALA A 14 -17.81 11.89 22.26
C ALA A 14 -16.30 11.75 21.99
N LEU A 15 -15.49 11.52 23.01
CA LEU A 15 -14.04 11.29 22.86
C LEU A 15 -13.70 9.89 22.34
N VAL A 16 -14.58 8.91 22.57
CA VAL A 16 -14.37 7.51 22.12
C VAL A 16 -14.70 7.34 20.63
N VAL A 17 -15.71 8.07 20.12
CA VAL A 17 -16.15 7.97 18.71
C VAL A 17 -15.05 8.32 17.71
N PRO A 18 -14.21 9.38 17.91
CA PRO A 18 -13.12 9.69 16.98
C PRO A 18 -11.97 8.67 16.90
N ALA A 19 -11.95 7.68 17.80
CA ALA A 19 -10.90 6.65 17.84
C ALA A 19 -11.14 5.49 16.86
N LEU A 20 -12.22 5.52 16.06
CA LEU A 20 -12.45 4.53 15.00
C LEU A 20 -11.39 4.67 13.90
N PRO A 21 -10.84 3.54 13.41
CA PRO A 21 -9.87 3.58 12.32
C PRO A 21 -10.49 4.18 11.06
N ALA A 22 -9.68 4.91 10.29
CA ALA A 22 -10.09 5.40 8.99
C ALA A 22 -10.37 4.24 8.04
N GLU A 23 -11.32 4.43 7.14
CA GLU A 23 -11.64 3.43 6.10
C GLU A 23 -10.67 3.55 4.92
N PRO A 24 -10.45 2.47 4.15
CA PRO A 24 -9.72 2.54 2.90
C PRO A 24 -10.31 3.56 1.94
N VAL A 25 -9.45 4.30 1.26
CA VAL A 25 -9.85 5.30 0.28
C VAL A 25 -9.99 4.62 -1.09
N PRO A 26 -11.13 4.76 -1.79
CA PRO A 26 -11.28 4.23 -3.13
C PRO A 26 -10.27 4.80 -4.12
N ILE A 27 -9.77 3.95 -4.99
CA ILE A 27 -8.78 4.28 -6.02
C ILE A 27 -9.49 4.28 -7.37
N GLY A 28 -9.42 5.39 -8.11
CA GLY A 28 -10.05 5.49 -9.42
C GLY A 28 -9.36 4.61 -10.49
N ASN A 29 -8.04 4.51 -10.44
CA ASN A 29 -7.25 3.77 -11.42
C ASN A 29 -6.11 3.03 -10.74
N PRO A 30 -6.25 1.70 -10.49
CA PRO A 30 -5.20 0.89 -9.87
C PRO A 30 -3.87 0.90 -10.61
N ASP A 31 -3.90 0.95 -11.93
CA ASP A 31 -2.68 0.98 -12.76
C ASP A 31 -1.87 2.25 -12.51
N LYS A 32 -2.52 3.41 -12.59
CA LYS A 32 -1.87 4.70 -12.32
C LYS A 32 -1.40 4.82 -10.88
N PHE A 33 -2.17 4.33 -9.93
CA PHE A 33 -1.80 4.35 -8.52
C PHE A 33 -0.54 3.53 -8.26
N SER A 34 -0.47 2.32 -8.82
CA SER A 34 0.71 1.44 -8.68
C SER A 34 1.95 2.08 -9.30
N GLU A 35 1.81 2.64 -10.49
CA GLU A 35 2.89 3.34 -11.18
C GLU A 35 3.40 4.51 -10.35
N GLU A 36 2.51 5.33 -9.81
CA GLU A 36 2.85 6.47 -8.96
C GLU A 36 3.66 6.05 -7.72
N ILE A 37 3.24 5.00 -7.04
CA ILE A 37 3.96 4.49 -5.85
C ILE A 37 5.38 4.06 -6.22
N VAL A 38 5.53 3.27 -7.28
CA VAL A 38 6.85 2.81 -7.70
C VAL A 38 7.73 3.98 -8.12
N GLU A 39 7.16 4.97 -8.81
CA GLU A 39 7.87 6.19 -9.19
C GLU A 39 8.36 6.97 -7.97
N ILE A 40 7.51 7.20 -6.97
CA ILE A 40 7.87 7.89 -5.73
C ILE A 40 9.03 7.16 -5.02
N ILE A 41 8.95 5.82 -4.94
CA ILE A 41 10.03 5.02 -4.34
C ILE A 41 11.33 5.18 -5.13
N SER A 42 11.27 5.17 -6.47
CA SER A 42 12.43 5.32 -7.34
C SER A 42 13.07 6.71 -7.25
N GLN A 43 12.30 7.72 -6.85
CA GLN A 43 12.76 9.09 -6.61
C GLN A 43 13.39 9.28 -5.22
N LYS A 44 13.61 8.20 -4.49
CA LYS A 44 14.21 8.23 -3.14
C LYS A 44 13.36 9.01 -2.12
N ARG A 45 12.04 8.86 -2.21
CA ARG A 45 11.06 9.50 -1.35
C ARG A 45 10.24 8.47 -0.55
N PRO A 46 10.89 7.68 0.32
CA PRO A 46 10.20 6.61 1.05
C PRO A 46 9.08 7.11 1.96
N ARG A 47 9.24 8.31 2.53
CA ARG A 47 8.21 8.91 3.39
C ARG A 47 6.92 9.18 2.61
N ASP A 48 7.05 9.78 1.45
CA ASP A 48 5.89 10.13 0.63
C ASP A 48 5.15 8.89 0.14
N ALA A 49 5.87 7.84 -0.26
CA ALA A 49 5.27 6.57 -0.62
C ALA A 49 4.57 5.91 0.58
N ALA A 50 5.20 5.91 1.74
CA ALA A 50 4.62 5.36 2.97
C ALA A 50 3.34 6.09 3.37
N ASP A 51 3.34 7.41 3.35
CA ASP A 51 2.18 8.22 3.68
C ASP A 51 1.02 7.95 2.71
N LEU A 52 1.30 7.90 1.41
CA LEU A 52 0.29 7.64 0.40
C LEU A 52 -0.33 6.24 0.56
N ILE A 53 0.49 5.22 0.74
CA ILE A 53 0.01 3.85 0.95
C ILE A 53 -0.80 3.76 2.25
N ALA A 54 -0.26 4.24 3.36
CA ALA A 54 -0.91 4.17 4.68
C ALA A 54 -2.27 4.86 4.69
N ASN A 55 -2.35 6.05 4.12
CA ASN A 55 -3.62 6.80 4.02
C ASN A 55 -4.62 6.07 3.11
N THR A 56 -4.14 5.52 2.01
CA THR A 56 -5.00 4.84 1.03
C THR A 56 -5.59 3.54 1.59
N VAL A 57 -4.82 2.78 2.38
CA VAL A 57 -5.36 1.57 3.03
C VAL A 57 -6.19 1.87 4.29
N GLY A 58 -6.32 3.13 4.69
CA GLY A 58 -7.07 3.53 5.86
C GLY A 58 -6.37 3.27 7.19
N LYS A 59 -5.04 3.23 7.17
CA LYS A 59 -4.19 3.01 8.35
C LYS A 59 -3.08 4.06 8.43
N PRO A 60 -3.43 5.34 8.62
CA PRO A 60 -2.43 6.42 8.60
C PRO A 60 -1.36 6.29 9.68
N ASP A 61 -1.66 5.62 10.79
CA ASP A 61 -0.73 5.30 11.86
C ASP A 61 0.34 4.26 11.46
N ALA A 62 0.14 3.53 10.38
CA ALA A 62 1.13 2.59 9.86
C ALA A 62 2.24 3.26 9.01
N SER A 63 2.15 4.55 8.74
CA SER A 63 3.09 5.27 7.87
C SER A 63 4.54 5.18 8.36
N ASP A 64 4.78 5.36 9.66
CA ASP A 64 6.14 5.31 10.22
C ASP A 64 6.79 3.93 10.06
N SER A 65 6.05 2.86 10.31
CA SER A 65 6.54 1.50 10.12
C SER A 65 6.81 1.20 8.65
N LEU A 66 5.93 1.63 7.77
CA LEU A 66 6.08 1.44 6.34
C LEU A 66 7.26 2.26 5.79
N GLN A 67 7.46 3.49 6.29
CA GLN A 67 8.61 4.30 5.92
C GLN A 67 9.93 3.60 6.26
N LYS A 68 10.05 3.03 7.45
CA LYS A 68 11.25 2.26 7.85
C LYS A 68 11.51 1.10 6.89
N PHE A 69 10.45 0.45 6.45
CA PHE A 69 10.53 -0.66 5.50
C PHE A 69 11.00 -0.20 4.12
N LEU A 70 10.48 0.93 3.63
CA LEU A 70 10.83 1.51 2.33
C LEU A 70 12.16 2.27 2.33
N GLN A 71 12.71 2.57 3.49
CA GLN A 71 13.96 3.33 3.63
C GLN A 71 15.17 2.63 2.98
N ILE A 72 15.10 1.32 2.81
CA ILE A 72 16.12 0.55 2.08
C ILE A 72 16.35 1.07 0.65
N PHE A 73 15.34 1.69 0.03
CA PHE A 73 15.43 2.21 -1.33
C PHE A 73 15.96 3.65 -1.41
N GLU A 74 16.16 4.33 -0.29
CA GLU A 74 16.54 5.75 -0.24
C GLU A 74 17.90 6.02 -0.91
N ASP A 75 18.83 5.08 -0.84
CA ASP A 75 20.16 5.18 -1.43
C ASP A 75 20.36 4.30 -2.67
N LYS A 76 19.27 3.72 -3.20
CA LYS A 76 19.34 2.82 -4.35
C LYS A 76 19.04 3.55 -5.66
N ASN A 77 19.76 3.19 -6.72
CA ASN A 77 19.53 3.73 -8.05
C ASN A 77 18.74 2.73 -8.89
N PHE A 78 17.51 3.10 -9.24
CA PHE A 78 16.66 2.33 -10.12
C PHE A 78 17.16 2.50 -11.56
N ASP A 79 17.66 1.42 -12.15
CA ASP A 79 18.19 1.40 -13.51
C ASP A 79 17.10 1.05 -14.52
N PHE A 80 16.20 0.17 -14.14
CA PHE A 80 15.12 -0.31 -15.00
C PHE A 80 13.90 -0.67 -14.17
N THR A 81 12.72 -0.29 -14.66
CA THR A 81 11.44 -0.63 -14.04
C THR A 81 10.43 -0.97 -15.11
N LYS A 82 9.71 -2.08 -14.94
CA LYS A 82 8.67 -2.52 -15.87
C LYS A 82 7.56 -3.25 -15.14
N LYS A 83 6.31 -2.95 -15.52
CA LYS A 83 5.16 -3.73 -15.11
C LYS A 83 5.23 -5.11 -15.79
N VAL A 84 5.22 -6.18 -15.01
CA VAL A 84 5.36 -7.57 -15.50
C VAL A 84 4.10 -8.40 -15.31
N ILE A 85 3.22 -8.01 -14.38
CA ILE A 85 1.91 -8.63 -14.19
C ILE A 85 0.86 -7.54 -14.07
N ASP A 86 -0.22 -7.70 -14.79
CA ASP A 86 -1.47 -6.95 -14.61
C ASP A 86 -2.61 -7.93 -14.87
N LYS A 87 -3.14 -8.51 -13.80
CA LYS A 87 -4.14 -9.56 -13.89
C LYS A 87 -5.42 -9.12 -13.17
N ASP A 88 -6.49 -9.04 -13.94
CA ASP A 88 -7.83 -8.75 -13.46
C ASP A 88 -8.63 -10.05 -13.38
N TYR A 89 -9.16 -10.32 -12.18
CA TYR A 89 -10.00 -11.47 -11.90
C TYR A 89 -11.47 -11.05 -11.91
N ASN A 90 -12.05 -10.93 -13.10
CA ASN A 90 -13.47 -10.60 -13.32
C ASN A 90 -13.91 -9.28 -12.64
N GLY A 91 -13.05 -8.29 -12.55
CA GLY A 91 -13.38 -7.01 -11.93
C GLY A 91 -13.54 -7.05 -10.41
N ALA A 92 -13.25 -8.17 -9.76
CA ALA A 92 -13.38 -8.32 -8.31
C ALA A 92 -12.03 -8.16 -7.59
N VAL A 93 -10.97 -8.69 -8.18
CA VAL A 93 -9.60 -8.62 -7.65
C VAL A 93 -8.66 -8.29 -8.81
N ARG A 94 -7.68 -7.44 -8.57
CA ARG A 94 -6.65 -7.11 -9.55
C ARG A 94 -5.28 -7.16 -8.90
N GLN A 95 -4.33 -7.81 -9.56
CA GLN A 95 -2.95 -7.88 -9.13
C GLN A 95 -2.05 -7.20 -10.15
N ILE A 96 -1.23 -6.28 -9.68
CA ILE A 96 -0.23 -5.59 -10.49
C ILE A 96 1.13 -5.81 -9.85
N VAL A 97 2.11 -6.21 -10.65
CA VAL A 97 3.48 -6.42 -10.20
C VAL A 97 4.44 -5.65 -11.11
N TYR A 98 5.30 -4.87 -10.47
CA TYR A 98 6.43 -4.20 -11.11
C TYR A 98 7.72 -4.91 -10.76
N TYR A 99 8.55 -5.08 -11.78
CA TYR A 99 9.93 -5.52 -11.66
C TYR A 99 10.84 -4.30 -11.73
N SER A 100 11.84 -4.25 -10.87
CA SER A 100 12.88 -3.22 -10.92
C SER A 100 14.25 -3.84 -10.76
N TYR A 101 15.22 -3.31 -11.51
CA TYR A 101 16.64 -3.60 -11.30
C TYR A 101 17.30 -2.37 -10.66
N LEU A 102 17.96 -2.60 -9.53
CA LEU A 102 18.64 -1.59 -8.74
C LEU A 102 20.14 -1.81 -8.83
N LYS A 103 20.88 -0.80 -9.27
CA LYS A 103 22.36 -0.90 -9.41
C LYS A 103 23.01 -1.22 -8.07
N GLY A 104 23.84 -2.27 -8.07
CA GLY A 104 24.60 -2.69 -6.90
C GLY A 104 23.77 -3.39 -5.82
N PHE A 105 22.46 -3.56 -6.03
CA PHE A 105 21.59 -4.24 -5.08
C PHE A 105 20.97 -5.51 -5.68
N GLY A 106 20.43 -5.42 -6.92
CA GLY A 106 19.81 -6.54 -7.61
C GLY A 106 18.37 -6.30 -7.99
N PHE A 107 17.58 -7.37 -7.99
CA PHE A 107 16.20 -7.36 -8.48
C PHE A 107 15.21 -7.18 -7.33
N VAL A 108 14.16 -6.39 -7.58
CA VAL A 108 13.08 -6.19 -6.63
C VAL A 108 11.74 -6.25 -7.39
N TYR A 109 10.76 -6.87 -6.75
CA TYR A 109 9.39 -6.95 -7.26
C TYR A 109 8.45 -6.23 -6.29
N PHE A 110 7.66 -5.30 -6.82
CA PHE A 110 6.62 -4.59 -6.08
C PHE A 110 5.26 -5.17 -6.48
N ARG A 111 4.51 -5.66 -5.50
CA ARG A 111 3.20 -6.25 -5.73
C ARG A 111 2.10 -5.43 -5.09
N PHE A 112 1.07 -5.15 -5.88
CA PHE A 112 -0.14 -4.45 -5.47
C PHE A 112 -1.34 -5.36 -5.70
N ASN A 113 -2.11 -5.62 -4.66
CA ASN A 113 -3.37 -6.33 -4.76
C ASN A 113 -4.51 -5.37 -4.46
N PHE A 114 -5.44 -5.28 -5.39
CA PHE A 114 -6.64 -4.44 -5.29
C PHE A 114 -7.87 -5.32 -5.20
N LYS A 115 -8.87 -4.85 -4.46
CA LYS A 115 -10.18 -5.51 -4.36
C LYS A 115 -11.26 -4.51 -4.70
N MET A 116 -12.28 -4.97 -5.44
CA MET A 116 -13.44 -4.16 -5.75
C MET A 116 -14.41 -4.15 -4.57
N THR A 117 -14.92 -2.97 -4.25
CA THR A 117 -15.96 -2.76 -3.26
C THR A 117 -17.13 -2.02 -3.90
N SER A 118 -18.21 -1.83 -3.17
CA SER A 118 -19.35 -1.04 -3.64
C SER A 118 -19.00 0.42 -3.97
N THR A 119 -17.90 0.93 -3.42
CA THR A 119 -17.44 2.31 -3.65
C THR A 119 -16.28 2.40 -4.64
N GLY A 120 -15.78 1.28 -5.14
CA GLY A 120 -14.69 1.23 -6.11
C GLY A 120 -13.54 0.33 -5.66
N TRP A 121 -12.42 0.42 -6.38
CA TRP A 121 -11.21 -0.31 -6.06
C TRP A 121 -10.57 0.22 -4.77
N ILE A 122 -10.11 -0.69 -3.92
CA ILE A 122 -9.28 -0.36 -2.76
C ILE A 122 -7.95 -1.11 -2.84
N LEU A 123 -6.89 -0.51 -2.30
CA LEU A 123 -5.62 -1.21 -2.11
C LEU A 123 -5.77 -2.13 -0.90
N ALA A 124 -5.72 -3.44 -1.15
CA ALA A 124 -5.85 -4.46 -0.11
C ALA A 124 -4.51 -4.91 0.45
N HIS A 125 -3.46 -4.91 -0.39
CA HIS A 125 -2.13 -5.35 0.02
C HIS A 125 -1.05 -4.73 -0.87
N PHE A 126 0.04 -4.34 -0.24
CA PHE A 126 1.28 -3.93 -0.88
C PHE A 126 2.45 -4.69 -0.28
N SER A 127 3.35 -5.18 -1.11
CA SER A 127 4.59 -5.82 -0.66
C SER A 127 5.70 -5.65 -1.69
N PHE A 128 6.93 -5.84 -1.25
CA PHE A 128 8.06 -5.98 -2.16
C PHE A 128 8.93 -7.16 -1.74
N LYS A 129 9.53 -7.82 -2.70
CA LYS A 129 10.34 -9.02 -2.53
C LYS A 129 11.50 -9.02 -3.53
N ASP A 130 12.59 -9.63 -3.15
CA ASP A 130 13.73 -9.91 -4.03
C ASP A 130 13.67 -11.33 -4.63
N GLU A 131 12.74 -12.16 -4.18
CA GLU A 131 12.55 -13.54 -4.62
C GLU A 131 11.29 -13.69 -5.48
N THR A 132 11.41 -14.38 -6.61
CA THR A 132 10.33 -14.58 -7.57
C THR A 132 9.31 -15.62 -7.12
N ASN A 133 9.72 -16.66 -6.40
CA ASN A 133 8.87 -17.76 -5.98
C ASN A 133 7.74 -17.37 -5.03
N GLU A 134 7.85 -16.24 -4.35
CA GLU A 134 6.80 -15.72 -3.47
C GLU A 134 5.77 -14.84 -4.18
N LEU A 135 6.10 -14.35 -5.38
CA LEU A 135 5.30 -13.38 -6.11
C LEU A 135 4.61 -13.96 -7.34
N PHE A 136 5.22 -14.96 -7.95
CA PHE A 136 4.76 -15.57 -9.19
C PHE A 136 4.22 -16.97 -8.94
N PRO A 137 3.32 -17.48 -9.80
CA PRO A 137 2.87 -18.87 -9.72
C PRO A 137 4.02 -19.86 -9.79
N LYS A 138 3.85 -21.04 -9.16
CA LYS A 138 4.89 -22.07 -9.11
C LYS A 138 5.36 -22.51 -10.48
N ASP A 139 4.44 -22.69 -11.42
CA ASP A 139 4.75 -23.07 -12.79
C ASP A 139 5.61 -22.04 -13.53
N PHE A 140 5.64 -20.81 -13.05
CA PHE A 140 6.51 -19.77 -13.58
C PHE A 140 7.92 -19.82 -12.97
N THR A 141 8.04 -20.19 -11.70
CA THR A 141 9.29 -20.11 -10.92
C THR A 141 10.10 -21.38 -10.90
N ASP A 142 9.48 -22.53 -11.12
CA ASP A 142 10.12 -23.84 -11.03
C ASP A 142 10.68 -24.37 -12.37
N ARG A 143 10.94 -23.46 -13.31
CA ARG A 143 11.52 -23.82 -14.63
C ARG A 143 12.98 -23.43 -14.77
#